data_a1b4f73f44337c3b19d8d6fedc128a15
#
_entry.id   a1b4f73f44337c3b19d8d6fedc128a15
#
_cell.length_a   1.000
_cell.length_b   1.000
_cell.length_c   1.000
_cell.angle_alpha   90.00
_cell.angle_beta   90.00
_cell.angle_gamma   90.00
#
_symmetry.space_group_name_H-M   'P 1'
#
loop_
_entity.id
_entity.type
_entity.pdbx_description
1 polymer ?
#
loop_
_entity_poly.entity_id
_entity_poly.type
_entity_poly.pdbx_seq_one_letter_code
_entity_poly.pdbx_strand_id
1 'polypeptide(L)'
;RGGAYKPLTFPYRSKKYFETRSKGVEWLGIAKKETGLLTVSEIVHEDQLEEMKDTIDILQIGTRNMQNFPLLLNCARSGKPILLKRGFGSSIRDLLGAAEHILLEGNERVILCERGVVAPHTHRASSRFLLDLQAVPALQEITHLPIAVDPSHACFWAPWVPALAKASVATNADGLMLEFHPDPNNAAVDPLQPLSFEQI
;
A
#
# COMPACT_ATOMS: atom_id res chain seq x y z
N ARG A 1 9.20 2.38 1.80
CA ARG A 1 8.50 1.19 1.34
C ARG A 1 9.17 0.60 0.11
N GLY A 2 9.32 -0.71 0.07
CA GLY A 2 9.77 -1.46 -1.10
C GLY A 2 8.98 -2.76 -1.26
N GLY A 3 8.73 -3.18 -2.51
CA GLY A 3 7.97 -4.40 -2.78
C GLY A 3 8.90 -5.60 -2.95
N ALA A 4 9.25 -6.31 -1.89
CA ALA A 4 9.99 -7.57 -2.00
C ALA A 4 9.14 -8.67 -2.63
N TYR A 5 7.86 -8.67 -2.28
CA TYR A 5 6.82 -9.55 -2.85
C TYR A 5 5.72 -8.68 -3.46
N LYS A 6 5.22 -9.07 -4.62
CA LYS A 6 4.15 -8.34 -5.31
C LYS A 6 3.30 -9.31 -6.12
N PRO A 7 1.98 -9.34 -5.95
CA PRO A 7 1.11 -10.12 -6.80
C PRO A 7 1.08 -9.52 -8.21
N LEU A 8 1.55 -10.26 -9.19
CA LEU A 8 1.63 -9.82 -10.58
C LEU A 8 0.27 -9.96 -11.27
N THR A 9 -0.22 -8.85 -11.86
CA THR A 9 -1.46 -8.88 -12.65
C THR A 9 -1.25 -9.59 -14.00
N PHE A 10 -0.07 -9.41 -14.59
CA PHE A 10 0.26 -9.97 -15.92
C PHE A 10 1.58 -10.74 -15.87
N PRO A 11 1.58 -12.01 -15.42
CA PRO A 11 2.81 -12.76 -15.16
C PRO A 11 3.68 -12.94 -16.41
N TYR A 12 3.11 -13.08 -17.60
CA TYR A 12 3.88 -13.21 -18.82
C TYR A 12 4.64 -11.92 -19.22
N ARG A 13 4.03 -10.77 -19.02
CA ARG A 13 4.67 -9.46 -19.26
C ARG A 13 5.73 -9.15 -18.21
N SER A 14 5.53 -9.64 -17.02
CA SER A 14 6.37 -9.36 -15.86
C SER A 14 7.48 -10.40 -15.65
N LYS A 15 7.64 -11.39 -16.55
CA LYS A 15 8.70 -12.42 -16.44
C LYS A 15 10.10 -11.86 -16.28
N LYS A 16 10.39 -10.67 -16.82
CA LYS A 16 11.67 -9.99 -16.72
C LYS A 16 11.88 -9.32 -15.35
N TYR A 17 10.80 -9.05 -14.62
CA TYR A 17 10.78 -8.25 -13.38
C TYR A 17 10.14 -9.06 -12.25
N PHE A 18 10.66 -10.25 -12.03
CA PHE A 18 10.17 -11.10 -10.95
C PHE A 18 10.33 -10.40 -9.59
N GLU A 19 9.41 -10.74 -8.70
CA GLU A 19 9.54 -10.47 -7.27
C GLU A 19 10.99 -10.72 -6.84
N THR A 20 11.57 -9.75 -6.18
CA THR A 20 12.94 -9.86 -5.70
C THR A 20 13.04 -10.81 -4.51
N ARG A 21 11.88 -11.16 -3.88
CA ARG A 21 11.74 -12.09 -2.77
C ARG A 21 12.77 -11.81 -1.65
N SER A 22 13.43 -12.83 -1.16
CA SER A 22 14.45 -12.76 -0.10
C SER A 22 15.50 -11.69 -0.35
N LYS A 23 15.94 -11.53 -1.59
CA LYS A 23 16.89 -10.48 -1.96
C LYS A 23 16.31 -9.08 -1.80
N GLY A 24 15.02 -8.90 -2.06
CA GLY A 24 14.32 -7.63 -1.82
C GLY A 24 14.19 -7.31 -0.33
N VAL A 25 13.99 -8.30 0.51
CA VAL A 25 13.99 -8.14 1.97
C VAL A 25 15.40 -7.74 2.46
N GLU A 26 16.44 -8.39 1.95
CA GLU A 26 17.83 -8.04 2.26
C GLU A 26 18.14 -6.58 1.88
N TRP A 27 17.78 -6.13 0.68
CA TRP A 27 17.97 -4.75 0.24
C TRP A 27 17.24 -3.74 1.12
N LEU A 28 16.03 -4.06 1.57
CA LEU A 28 15.30 -3.22 2.54
C LEU A 28 16.03 -3.15 3.87
N GLY A 29 16.65 -4.24 4.31
CA GLY A 29 17.50 -4.27 5.51
C GLY A 29 18.73 -3.39 5.39
N ILE A 30 19.38 -3.37 4.22
CA ILE A 30 20.52 -2.48 3.93
C ILE A 30 20.04 -1.02 3.98
N ALA A 31 18.96 -0.70 3.26
CA ALA A 31 18.40 0.65 3.25
C ALA A 31 18.03 1.15 4.65
N LYS A 32 17.42 0.28 5.47
CA LYS A 32 17.10 0.59 6.88
C LYS A 32 18.34 0.95 7.69
N LYS A 33 19.41 0.18 7.55
CA LYS A 33 20.69 0.42 8.27
C LYS A 33 21.36 1.71 7.83
N GLU A 34 21.33 2.02 6.54
CA GLU A 34 21.99 3.20 5.98
C GLU A 34 21.22 4.50 6.26
N THR A 35 19.89 4.44 6.29
CA THR A 35 19.03 5.65 6.37
C THR A 35 18.37 5.85 7.72
N GLY A 36 18.25 4.80 8.54
CA GLY A 36 17.47 4.81 9.77
C GLY A 36 15.95 4.86 9.56
N LEU A 37 15.47 4.78 8.30
CA LEU A 37 14.04 4.81 7.99
C LEU A 37 13.38 3.46 8.30
N LEU A 38 12.11 3.51 8.71
CA LEU A 38 11.30 2.32 8.88
C LEU A 38 11.01 1.66 7.52
N THR A 39 11.05 0.34 7.52
CA THR A 39 10.80 -0.47 6.31
C THR A 39 9.37 -0.97 6.26
N VAL A 40 8.76 -0.88 5.07
CA VAL A 40 7.43 -1.40 4.77
C VAL A 40 7.51 -2.31 3.56
N SER A 41 6.98 -3.51 3.62
CA SER A 41 6.87 -4.41 2.47
C SER A 41 5.52 -5.11 2.45
N GLU A 42 5.01 -5.36 1.23
CA GLU A 42 3.82 -6.17 1.05
C GLU A 42 4.12 -7.63 1.39
N ILE A 43 3.20 -8.27 2.10
CA ILE A 43 3.17 -9.69 2.36
C ILE A 43 1.99 -10.31 1.61
N VAL A 44 2.21 -11.44 0.96
CA VAL A 44 1.19 -12.14 0.14
C VAL A 44 0.90 -13.55 0.61
N HIS A 45 1.78 -14.13 1.42
CA HIS A 45 1.64 -15.45 2.03
C HIS A 45 2.27 -15.48 3.41
N GLU A 46 1.70 -16.24 4.33
CA GLU A 46 2.13 -16.33 5.72
C GLU A 46 3.55 -16.87 5.91
N ASP A 47 4.02 -17.76 5.04
CA ASP A 47 5.39 -18.30 5.06
C ASP A 47 6.48 -17.20 4.96
N GLN A 48 6.11 -16.01 4.49
CA GLN A 48 7.03 -14.89 4.36
C GLN A 48 7.26 -14.14 5.69
N LEU A 49 6.43 -14.40 6.72
CA LEU A 49 6.54 -13.76 8.02
C LEU A 49 7.89 -13.98 8.68
N GLU A 50 8.39 -15.21 8.63
CA GLU A 50 9.66 -15.57 9.26
C GLU A 50 10.84 -14.83 8.61
N GLU A 51 10.82 -14.71 7.28
CA GLU A 51 11.84 -13.98 6.54
C GLU A 51 11.80 -12.47 6.79
N MET A 52 10.61 -11.93 7.00
CA MET A 52 10.39 -10.49 7.18
C MET A 52 10.56 -10.02 8.62
N LYS A 53 10.62 -10.93 9.60
CA LYS A 53 10.47 -10.61 11.03
C LYS A 53 11.48 -9.56 11.55
N ASP A 54 12.73 -9.64 11.14
CA ASP A 54 13.81 -8.78 11.66
C ASP A 54 14.05 -7.53 10.80
N THR A 55 13.63 -7.57 9.54
CA THR A 55 13.95 -6.53 8.55
C THR A 55 12.78 -5.57 8.32
N ILE A 56 11.56 -6.09 8.24
CA ILE A 56 10.38 -5.30 7.90
C ILE A 56 9.69 -4.81 9.17
N ASP A 57 9.53 -3.50 9.31
CA ASP A 57 8.90 -2.88 10.48
C ASP A 57 7.38 -2.89 10.38
N ILE A 58 6.82 -2.69 9.18
CA ILE A 58 5.38 -2.62 8.93
C ILE A 58 5.03 -3.59 7.81
N LEU A 59 4.10 -4.49 8.07
CA LEU A 59 3.56 -5.40 7.05
C LEU A 59 2.47 -4.70 6.25
N GLN A 60 2.59 -4.64 4.93
CA GLN A 60 1.53 -4.14 4.08
C GLN A 60 0.64 -5.28 3.60
N ILE A 61 -0.64 -5.20 3.88
CA ILE A 61 -1.66 -6.03 3.24
C ILE A 61 -2.14 -5.31 1.98
N GLY A 62 -1.81 -5.87 0.84
CA GLY A 62 -2.20 -5.31 -0.46
C GLY A 62 -3.70 -5.38 -0.70
N THR A 63 -4.19 -4.51 -1.56
CA THR A 63 -5.61 -4.36 -1.91
C THR A 63 -6.30 -5.69 -2.27
N ARG A 64 -5.59 -6.59 -2.98
CA ARG A 64 -6.13 -7.91 -3.36
C ARG A 64 -6.29 -8.88 -2.20
N ASN A 65 -5.57 -8.64 -1.10
CA ASN A 65 -5.55 -9.46 0.11
C ASN A 65 -6.32 -8.82 1.27
N MET A 66 -7.04 -7.71 1.06
CA MET A 66 -7.80 -7.06 2.15
C MET A 66 -8.78 -8.00 2.83
N GLN A 67 -9.37 -8.92 2.09
CA GLN A 67 -10.32 -9.92 2.60
C GLN A 67 -9.73 -11.33 2.70
N ASN A 68 -8.42 -11.47 2.64
CA ASN A 68 -7.73 -12.73 2.92
C ASN A 68 -7.57 -12.90 4.44
N PHE A 69 -8.68 -13.25 5.11
CA PHE A 69 -8.75 -13.32 6.56
C PHE A 69 -7.68 -14.23 7.18
N PRO A 70 -7.36 -15.41 6.64
CA PRO A 70 -6.25 -16.21 7.17
C PRO A 70 -4.92 -15.45 7.20
N LEU A 71 -4.59 -14.72 6.13
CA LEU A 71 -3.38 -13.91 6.07
C LEU A 71 -3.44 -12.75 7.09
N LEU A 72 -4.60 -12.08 7.23
CA LEU A 72 -4.78 -11.00 8.22
C LEU A 72 -4.51 -11.49 9.63
N LEU A 73 -5.11 -12.62 10.02
CA LEU A 73 -4.94 -13.22 11.35
C LEU A 73 -3.48 -13.60 11.63
N ASN A 74 -2.81 -14.24 10.67
CA ASN A 74 -1.40 -14.61 10.82
C ASN A 74 -0.48 -13.39 10.92
N CYS A 75 -0.73 -12.34 10.11
CA CYS A 75 -0.01 -11.08 10.21
C CYS A 75 -0.27 -10.39 11.55
N ALA A 76 -1.51 -10.40 12.04
CA ALA A 76 -1.87 -9.81 13.33
C ALA A 76 -1.10 -10.47 14.49
N ARG A 77 -1.05 -11.81 14.52
CA ARG A 77 -0.33 -12.60 15.52
C ARG A 77 1.18 -12.35 15.54
N SER A 78 1.75 -11.89 14.43
CA SER A 78 3.17 -11.49 14.40
C SER A 78 3.47 -10.30 15.30
N GLY A 79 2.43 -9.55 15.71
CA GLY A 79 2.53 -8.35 16.51
C GLY A 79 3.15 -7.15 15.78
N LYS A 80 3.44 -7.23 14.48
CA LYS A 80 3.94 -6.08 13.69
C LYS A 80 2.81 -5.11 13.34
N PRO A 81 3.10 -3.80 13.21
CA PRO A 81 2.17 -2.85 12.62
C PRO A 81 1.73 -3.30 11.22
N ILE A 82 0.46 -3.07 10.89
CA ILE A 82 -0.13 -3.48 9.62
C ILE A 82 -0.67 -2.27 8.87
N LEU A 83 -0.21 -2.06 7.64
CA LEU A 83 -0.78 -1.13 6.68
C LEU A 83 -1.80 -1.88 5.82
N LEU A 84 -3.09 -1.65 6.06
CA LEU A 84 -4.20 -2.33 5.40
C LEU A 84 -4.74 -1.48 4.25
N LYS A 85 -4.53 -1.90 3.00
CA LYS A 85 -4.99 -1.19 1.81
C LYS A 85 -6.40 -1.60 1.43
N ARG A 86 -7.29 -0.60 1.24
CA ARG A 86 -8.69 -0.80 0.83
C ARG A 86 -8.81 -1.60 -0.47
N GLY A 87 -9.75 -2.52 -0.51
CA GLY A 87 -10.09 -3.32 -1.69
C GLY A 87 -10.69 -2.48 -2.83
N PHE A 88 -10.51 -2.90 -4.08
CA PHE A 88 -10.91 -2.13 -5.27
C PHE A 88 -12.41 -1.79 -5.33
N GLY A 89 -13.27 -2.70 -4.90
CA GLY A 89 -14.72 -2.53 -4.86
C GLY A 89 -15.28 -2.54 -3.43
N SER A 90 -14.43 -2.34 -2.43
CA SER A 90 -14.80 -2.48 -1.03
C SER A 90 -15.37 -1.18 -0.47
N SER A 91 -16.46 -1.31 0.28
CA SER A 91 -17.00 -0.23 1.09
C SER A 91 -16.07 0.10 2.26
N ILE A 92 -16.31 1.23 2.94
CA ILE A 92 -15.66 1.57 4.23
C ILE A 92 -15.96 0.48 5.27
N ARG A 93 -17.19 -0.05 5.27
CA ARG A 93 -17.59 -1.13 6.17
C ARG A 93 -16.75 -2.39 5.98
N ASP A 94 -16.47 -2.77 4.74
CA ASP A 94 -15.62 -3.95 4.45
C ASP A 94 -14.18 -3.73 4.92
N LEU A 95 -13.65 -2.50 4.76
CA LEU A 95 -12.33 -2.14 5.24
C LEU A 95 -12.24 -2.20 6.76
N LEU A 96 -13.23 -1.68 7.46
CA LEU A 96 -13.30 -1.74 8.92
C LEU A 96 -13.48 -3.17 9.42
N GLY A 97 -14.32 -3.98 8.76
CA GLY A 97 -14.44 -5.39 9.09
C GLY A 97 -13.12 -6.16 8.92
N ALA A 98 -12.35 -5.85 7.88
CA ALA A 98 -11.00 -6.43 7.72
C ALA A 98 -10.04 -5.97 8.84
N ALA A 99 -10.08 -4.70 9.25
CA ALA A 99 -9.32 -4.20 10.37
C ALA A 99 -9.74 -4.85 11.70
N GLU A 100 -11.03 -5.09 11.90
CA GLU A 100 -11.57 -5.77 13.08
C GLU A 100 -11.00 -7.18 13.26
N HIS A 101 -10.79 -7.93 12.16
CA HIS A 101 -10.10 -9.23 12.24
C HIS A 101 -8.67 -9.11 12.80
N ILE A 102 -7.97 -8.02 12.50
CA ILE A 102 -6.61 -7.77 13.03
C ILE A 102 -6.69 -7.40 14.52
N LEU A 103 -7.62 -6.51 14.86
CA LEU A 103 -7.84 -6.06 16.25
C LEU A 103 -8.27 -7.20 17.16
N LEU A 104 -9.07 -8.14 16.67
CA LEU A 104 -9.54 -9.32 17.41
C LEU A 104 -8.37 -10.22 17.88
N GLU A 105 -7.27 -10.26 17.13
CA GLU A 105 -6.04 -10.97 17.53
C GLU A 105 -5.17 -10.16 18.50
N GLY A 106 -5.65 -9.02 19.00
CA GLY A 106 -4.95 -8.15 19.96
C GLY A 106 -3.91 -7.21 19.34
N ASN A 107 -3.88 -7.08 18.02
CA ASN A 107 -2.96 -6.16 17.35
C ASN A 107 -3.67 -4.84 17.00
N GLU A 108 -3.45 -3.82 17.83
CA GLU A 108 -4.04 -2.48 17.67
C GLU A 108 -3.26 -1.57 16.72
N ARG A 109 -2.11 -2.03 16.20
CA ARG A 109 -1.23 -1.23 15.33
C ARG A 109 -1.62 -1.36 13.87
N VAL A 110 -2.78 -0.81 13.52
CA VAL A 110 -3.35 -0.83 12.17
C VAL A 110 -3.38 0.56 11.58
N ILE A 111 -2.88 0.71 10.36
CA ILE A 111 -2.98 1.92 9.53
C ILE A 111 -3.90 1.58 8.36
N LEU A 112 -5.01 2.29 8.23
CA LEU A 112 -5.90 2.17 7.08
C LEU A 112 -5.31 2.92 5.88
N CYS A 113 -5.48 2.40 4.67
CA CYS A 113 -4.96 3.07 3.48
C CYS A 113 -6.02 3.13 2.37
N GLU A 114 -6.50 4.35 2.13
CA GLU A 114 -7.29 4.64 0.92
C GLU A 114 -6.36 4.70 -0.29
N ARG A 115 -6.71 3.99 -1.40
CA ARG A 115 -5.86 3.86 -2.59
C ARG A 115 -6.65 3.86 -3.91
N GLY A 116 -7.88 4.31 -3.84
CA GLY A 116 -8.81 4.35 -4.97
C GLY A 116 -9.68 3.10 -5.08
N VAL A 117 -10.89 3.34 -5.53
CA VAL A 117 -11.92 2.35 -5.77
C VAL A 117 -12.31 2.33 -7.25
N VAL A 118 -12.85 1.20 -7.71
CA VAL A 118 -13.42 1.12 -9.06
C VAL A 118 -14.69 1.97 -9.09
N ALA A 119 -14.70 2.92 -10.01
CA ALA A 119 -15.87 3.77 -10.27
C ALA A 119 -15.99 4.00 -11.78
N PRO A 120 -17.18 4.24 -12.32
CA PRO A 120 -17.34 4.66 -13.71
C PRO A 120 -16.66 6.01 -13.94
N HIS A 121 -15.59 6.01 -14.72
CA HIS A 121 -14.89 7.23 -15.14
C HIS A 121 -14.13 6.98 -16.44
N THR A 122 -13.88 8.05 -17.18
CA THR A 122 -13.19 8.01 -18.49
C THR A 122 -12.06 9.04 -18.58
N HIS A 123 -11.38 9.31 -17.47
CA HIS A 123 -10.35 10.35 -17.41
C HIS A 123 -9.15 10.05 -18.30
N ARG A 124 -8.73 8.80 -18.33
CA ARG A 124 -7.69 8.26 -19.22
C ARG A 124 -7.91 6.76 -19.42
N ALA A 125 -7.50 6.23 -20.58
CA ALA A 125 -7.54 4.81 -20.85
C ALA A 125 -6.70 3.97 -19.85
N SER A 126 -5.62 4.56 -19.27
CA SER A 126 -4.77 3.94 -18.26
C SER A 126 -5.28 4.10 -16.84
N SER A 127 -6.22 5.03 -16.57
CA SER A 127 -6.80 5.21 -15.23
C SER A 127 -7.64 4.02 -14.86
N ARG A 128 -7.44 3.51 -13.65
CA ARG A 128 -8.12 2.31 -13.16
C ARG A 128 -9.06 2.58 -12.00
N PHE A 129 -8.78 3.60 -11.21
CA PHE A 129 -9.46 3.85 -9.95
C PHE A 129 -9.70 5.34 -9.76
N LEU A 130 -10.72 5.65 -8.97
CA LEU A 130 -11.02 6.98 -8.47
C LEU A 130 -10.56 7.05 -7.00
N LEU A 131 -9.72 8.03 -6.67
CA LEU A 131 -9.30 8.29 -5.30
C LEU A 131 -10.51 8.81 -4.50
N ASP A 132 -10.93 8.05 -3.50
CA ASP A 132 -12.08 8.37 -2.65
C ASP A 132 -11.62 9.20 -1.44
N LEU A 133 -11.45 10.50 -1.65
CA LEU A 133 -11.05 11.41 -0.57
C LEU A 133 -12.14 11.58 0.51
N GLN A 134 -13.41 11.31 0.21
CA GLN A 134 -14.48 11.33 1.19
C GLN A 134 -14.33 10.22 2.24
N ALA A 135 -13.63 9.14 1.89
CA ALA A 135 -13.34 8.06 2.84
C ALA A 135 -12.53 8.54 4.05
N VAL A 136 -11.67 9.56 3.90
CA VAL A 136 -10.83 10.06 4.99
C VAL A 136 -11.68 10.65 6.12
N PRO A 137 -12.47 11.73 5.93
CA PRO A 137 -13.31 12.27 7.00
C PRO A 137 -14.34 11.26 7.48
N ALA A 138 -14.91 10.42 6.60
CA ALA A 138 -15.87 9.40 7.01
C ALA A 138 -15.27 8.35 7.95
N LEU A 139 -14.02 7.93 7.72
CA LEU A 139 -13.29 7.03 8.63
C LEU A 139 -12.94 7.74 9.95
N GLN A 140 -12.50 8.99 9.90
CA GLN A 140 -12.17 9.78 11.10
C GLN A 140 -13.36 9.97 12.06
N GLU A 141 -14.58 9.97 11.54
CA GLU A 141 -15.80 10.03 12.36
C GLU A 141 -16.08 8.73 13.14
N ILE A 142 -15.61 7.57 12.65
CA ILE A 142 -16.05 6.26 13.14
C ILE A 142 -14.91 5.38 13.67
N THR A 143 -13.65 5.77 13.50
CA THR A 143 -12.50 5.04 14.04
C THR A 143 -11.39 5.99 14.46
N HIS A 144 -10.57 5.52 15.41
CA HIS A 144 -9.35 6.19 15.86
C HIS A 144 -8.09 5.74 15.09
N LEU A 145 -8.23 4.78 14.17
CA LEU A 145 -7.11 4.25 13.42
C LEU A 145 -6.56 5.31 12.45
N PRO A 146 -5.23 5.46 12.35
CA PRO A 146 -4.63 6.41 11.42
C PRO A 146 -4.92 6.02 9.96
N ILE A 147 -5.10 7.05 9.12
CA ILE A 147 -5.51 6.91 7.71
C ILE A 147 -4.43 7.47 6.81
N ALA A 148 -3.82 6.61 6.00
CA ALA A 148 -2.94 6.99 4.91
C ALA A 148 -3.71 7.03 3.58
N VAL A 149 -3.27 7.88 2.67
CA VAL A 149 -3.83 7.98 1.31
C VAL A 149 -2.73 7.70 0.29
N ASP A 150 -3.05 6.90 -0.73
CA ASP A 150 -2.15 6.48 -1.80
C ASP A 150 -2.63 7.00 -3.16
N PRO A 151 -2.34 8.24 -3.52
CA PRO A 151 -2.75 8.82 -4.79
C PRO A 151 -2.01 8.18 -5.99
N SER A 152 -0.79 7.70 -5.82
CA SER A 152 -0.01 7.09 -6.90
C SER A 152 -0.69 5.86 -7.48
N HIS A 153 -1.16 4.93 -6.62
CA HIS A 153 -1.86 3.74 -7.07
C HIS A 153 -3.33 4.00 -7.43
N ALA A 154 -3.92 5.10 -6.96
CA ALA A 154 -5.27 5.48 -7.33
C ALA A 154 -5.33 6.03 -8.76
N CYS A 155 -4.64 7.13 -9.06
CA CYS A 155 -4.73 7.77 -10.36
C CYS A 155 -3.92 7.08 -11.47
N PHE A 156 -2.87 6.33 -11.11
CA PHE A 156 -2.00 5.63 -12.05
C PHE A 156 -1.38 6.55 -13.14
N TRP A 157 -1.19 7.83 -12.79
CA TRP A 157 -0.64 8.84 -13.68
C TRP A 157 0.14 9.90 -12.91
N ALA A 158 1.47 9.87 -13.01
CA ALA A 158 2.39 10.71 -12.25
C ALA A 158 2.05 12.21 -12.27
N PRO A 159 1.68 12.85 -13.42
CA PRO A 159 1.35 14.29 -13.44
C PRO A 159 0.19 14.68 -12.53
N TRP A 160 -0.70 13.77 -12.15
CA TRP A 160 -1.83 14.06 -11.26
C TRP A 160 -1.51 13.84 -9.79
N VAL A 161 -0.48 13.05 -9.50
CA VAL A 161 -0.13 12.67 -8.12
C VAL A 161 0.10 13.88 -7.21
N PRO A 162 0.85 14.94 -7.61
CA PRO A 162 1.07 16.09 -6.72
C PRO A 162 -0.22 16.84 -6.33
N ALA A 163 -1.17 16.98 -7.26
CA ALA A 163 -2.45 17.64 -6.98
C ALA A 163 -3.30 16.79 -6.02
N LEU A 164 -3.35 15.47 -6.25
CA LEU A 164 -4.09 14.54 -5.41
C LEU A 164 -3.45 14.37 -4.02
N ALA A 165 -2.12 14.43 -3.93
CA ALA A 165 -1.40 14.43 -2.65
C ALA A 165 -1.77 15.65 -1.81
N LYS A 166 -1.76 16.86 -2.40
CA LYS A 166 -2.20 18.09 -1.73
C LYS A 166 -3.66 18.02 -1.28
N ALA A 167 -4.54 17.50 -2.14
CA ALA A 167 -5.95 17.29 -1.78
C ALA A 167 -6.11 16.30 -0.63
N SER A 168 -5.30 15.23 -0.58
CA SER A 168 -5.29 14.28 0.53
C SER A 168 -4.87 14.93 1.85
N VAL A 169 -3.85 15.79 1.84
CA VAL A 169 -3.46 16.57 3.03
C VAL A 169 -4.60 17.48 3.48
N ALA A 170 -5.32 18.11 2.54
CA ALA A 170 -6.44 18.98 2.87
C ALA A 170 -7.64 18.25 3.50
N THR A 171 -7.71 16.91 3.39
CA THR A 171 -8.70 16.08 4.10
C THR A 171 -8.25 15.67 5.51
N ASN A 172 -7.13 16.17 6.00
CA ASN A 172 -6.49 15.77 7.26
C ASN A 172 -6.09 14.30 7.31
N ALA A 173 -5.68 13.71 6.19
CA ALA A 173 -5.10 12.37 6.19
C ALA A 173 -3.82 12.35 7.06
N ASP A 174 -3.64 11.28 7.86
CA ASP A 174 -2.48 11.13 8.77
C ASP A 174 -1.18 10.83 8.03
N GLY A 175 -1.26 10.32 6.80
CA GLY A 175 -0.09 10.00 6.00
C GLY A 175 -0.37 9.91 4.50
N LEU A 176 0.71 10.02 3.74
CA LEU A 176 0.69 9.82 2.29
C LEU A 176 1.58 8.65 1.90
N MET A 177 1.13 7.88 0.92
CA MET A 177 1.95 6.88 0.24
C MET A 177 2.19 7.35 -1.20
N LEU A 178 3.44 7.70 -1.52
CA LEU A 178 3.84 8.14 -2.84
C LEU A 178 4.83 7.15 -3.43
N GLU A 179 4.71 6.90 -4.73
CA GLU A 179 5.69 6.10 -5.46
C GLU A 179 6.62 7.02 -6.24
N PHE A 180 7.92 6.76 -6.14
CA PHE A 180 8.93 7.49 -6.87
C PHE A 180 10.04 6.56 -7.37
N HIS A 181 10.72 6.97 -8.42
CA HIS A 181 11.78 6.21 -9.05
C HIS A 181 12.83 7.16 -9.63
N PRO A 182 14.14 6.86 -9.54
CA PRO A 182 15.20 7.71 -10.11
C PRO A 182 15.07 7.91 -11.63
N ASP A 183 14.48 6.92 -12.31
CA ASP A 183 14.16 6.98 -13.74
C ASP A 183 12.76 6.37 -13.98
N PRO A 184 11.69 7.16 -13.83
CA PRO A 184 10.31 6.67 -13.91
C PRO A 184 9.98 5.91 -15.20
N ASN A 185 10.56 6.32 -16.35
CA ASN A 185 10.31 5.68 -17.65
C ASN A 185 10.85 4.25 -17.72
N ASN A 186 11.86 3.95 -16.94
CA ASN A 186 12.49 2.62 -16.86
C ASN A 186 12.08 1.85 -15.59
N ALA A 187 11.04 2.30 -14.87
CA ALA A 187 10.52 1.55 -13.74
C ALA A 187 10.08 0.16 -14.17
N ALA A 188 10.51 -0.85 -13.43
CA ALA A 188 10.27 -2.27 -13.73
C ALA A 188 8.78 -2.64 -13.72
N VAL A 189 7.98 -1.92 -12.92
CA VAL A 189 6.53 -2.09 -12.78
C VAL A 189 5.86 -0.72 -12.74
N ASP A 190 4.65 -0.65 -13.26
CA ASP A 190 3.77 0.53 -13.21
C ASP A 190 4.44 1.86 -13.62
N PRO A 191 5.16 1.98 -14.76
CA PRO A 191 6.03 3.12 -15.09
C PRO A 191 5.30 4.46 -15.29
N LEU A 192 3.98 4.46 -15.31
CA LEU A 192 3.17 5.67 -15.50
C LEU A 192 2.87 6.42 -14.20
N GLN A 193 3.10 5.81 -13.03
CA GLN A 193 2.68 6.36 -11.75
C GLN A 193 3.81 6.94 -10.88
N PRO A 194 5.09 6.51 -10.96
CA PRO A 194 6.13 7.03 -10.10
C PRO A 194 6.48 8.48 -10.42
N LEU A 195 6.74 9.25 -9.38
CA LEU A 195 7.33 10.59 -9.48
C LEU A 195 8.84 10.46 -9.65
N SER A 196 9.49 11.45 -10.27
CA SER A 196 10.95 11.62 -10.17
C SER A 196 11.33 12.22 -8.80
N PHE A 197 12.62 12.15 -8.44
CA PHE A 197 13.10 12.78 -7.21
C PHE A 197 12.95 14.32 -7.20
N GLU A 198 12.91 14.96 -8.38
CA GLU A 198 12.72 16.42 -8.51
C GLU A 198 11.25 16.84 -8.29
N GLN A 199 10.30 15.89 -8.33
CA GLN A 199 8.87 16.16 -8.18
C GLN A 199 8.38 15.95 -6.73
N ILE A 200 9.24 15.50 -5.83
CA ILE A 200 8.98 15.32 -4.42
C ILE A 200 9.43 16.56 -3.64
#